data_b741a2827c70e3ad5b0350e6f2272d5e
#
_entry.id   b741a2827c70e3ad5b0350e6f2272d5e
#
_cell.length_a   1.000
_cell.length_b   1.000
_cell.length_c   1.000
_cell.angle_alpha   90.00
_cell.angle_beta   90.00
_cell.angle_gamma   90.00
#
_symmetry.space_group_name_H-M   'P 1'
#
loop_
_entity.id
_entity.type
_entity.pdbx_description
1 polymer ?
#
loop_
_entity_poly.entity_id
_entity_poly.type
_entity_poly.pdbx_seq_one_letter_code
_entity_poly.pdbx_strand_id
1 'polypeptide(L)'
;MPPLKFCANISWLFTDLPEFSQRIYAAMSAGFQAVEAAWLYDCDIKELQKIKNATGVEVVLINTPPGEVKAGELGLGAVPGREAEFKQCLDLALQYAKALNCKRIHLMAGRVPVGADRTAVATEMEATFVQNLKHAAVVLSKEGITGLIEPINTRITDPRYFLDTPHQAAAILQKVDHPNIKLQMDIFHWQIMDGNLTQNIQKYFPLIDCASSTSRRARQCRRAELSLSLHHAGGTRLSGIHRLRI
;
A
#
# COMPACT_ATOMS: atom_id res chain seq x y z
N MET A 1 -17.07 1.62 -20.18
CA MET A 1 -16.20 1.23 -19.06
C MET A 1 -16.97 1.55 -17.77
N PRO A 2 -16.90 0.71 -16.73
CA PRO A 2 -17.47 1.10 -15.43
C PRO A 2 -16.76 2.36 -14.92
N PRO A 3 -17.47 3.26 -14.23
CA PRO A 3 -16.87 4.47 -13.69
C PRO A 3 -15.76 4.11 -12.69
N LEU A 4 -14.68 4.89 -12.68
CA LEU A 4 -13.63 4.77 -11.67
C LEU A 4 -14.21 5.00 -10.28
N LYS A 5 -13.85 4.13 -9.35
CA LYS A 5 -14.19 4.28 -7.94
C LYS A 5 -13.00 4.91 -7.21
N PHE A 6 -13.28 5.91 -6.40
CA PHE A 6 -12.27 6.61 -5.60
C PHE A 6 -12.39 6.21 -4.15
N CYS A 7 -11.26 6.10 -3.46
CA CYS A 7 -11.22 5.92 -2.01
C CYS A 7 -10.43 7.07 -1.35
N ALA A 8 -10.80 7.41 -0.13
CA ALA A 8 -10.08 8.38 0.68
C ALA A 8 -9.03 7.65 1.53
N ASN A 9 -7.79 8.12 1.51
CA ASN A 9 -6.80 7.72 2.50
C ASN A 9 -7.02 8.53 3.78
N ILE A 10 -7.71 7.94 4.75
CA ILE A 10 -8.05 8.60 6.01
C ILE A 10 -6.89 8.70 7.00
N SER A 11 -5.73 8.14 6.68
CA SER A 11 -4.50 8.41 7.44
C SER A 11 -3.92 9.80 7.14
N TRP A 12 -4.25 10.37 5.97
CA TRP A 12 -3.72 11.64 5.49
C TRP A 12 -4.80 12.69 5.19
N LEU A 13 -6.05 12.26 5.04
CA LEU A 13 -7.21 13.14 4.90
C LEU A 13 -7.98 13.21 6.22
N PHE A 14 -8.64 14.33 6.49
CA PHE A 14 -9.44 14.57 7.68
C PHE A 14 -8.62 14.47 8.98
N THR A 15 -7.34 14.83 8.94
CA THR A 15 -6.41 14.70 10.09
C THR A 15 -6.66 15.69 11.21
N ASP A 16 -7.51 16.66 10.99
CA ASP A 16 -8.10 17.54 12.02
C ASP A 16 -9.04 16.80 12.98
N LEU A 17 -9.53 15.62 12.57
CA LEU A 17 -10.30 14.70 13.38
C LEU A 17 -9.38 13.65 14.01
N PRO A 18 -9.32 13.54 15.36
CA PRO A 18 -8.38 12.64 16.01
C PRO A 18 -8.72 11.16 15.77
N GLU A 19 -10.02 10.81 15.79
CA GLU A 19 -10.46 9.42 15.73
C GLU A 19 -10.68 8.93 14.29
N PHE A 20 -10.21 7.72 13.98
CA PHE A 20 -10.48 7.09 12.68
C PHE A 20 -11.98 6.92 12.40
N SER A 21 -12.77 6.65 13.41
CA SER A 21 -14.23 6.61 13.34
C SER A 21 -14.81 7.87 12.74
N GLN A 22 -14.39 9.04 13.25
CA GLN A 22 -14.82 10.33 12.75
C GLN A 22 -14.38 10.59 11.32
N ARG A 23 -13.16 10.15 10.95
CA ARG A 23 -12.64 10.28 9.59
C ARG A 23 -13.41 9.43 8.58
N ILE A 24 -13.91 8.25 8.98
CA ILE A 24 -14.77 7.43 8.13
C ILE A 24 -16.09 8.16 7.84
N TYR A 25 -16.72 8.76 8.85
CA TYR A 25 -17.92 9.56 8.66
C TYR A 25 -17.67 10.80 7.78
N ALA A 26 -16.55 11.48 7.98
CA ALA A 26 -16.16 12.63 7.16
C ALA A 26 -15.92 12.24 5.69
N ALA A 27 -15.28 11.10 5.45
CA ALA A 27 -15.09 10.57 4.11
C ALA A 27 -16.41 10.26 3.41
N MET A 28 -17.34 9.59 4.12
CA MET A 28 -18.70 9.33 3.62
C MET A 28 -19.43 10.64 3.30
N SER A 29 -19.39 11.60 4.21
CA SER A 29 -20.05 12.90 4.01
C SER A 29 -19.46 13.71 2.87
N ALA A 30 -18.18 13.49 2.55
CA ALA A 30 -17.51 14.05 1.37
C ALA A 30 -17.79 13.28 0.07
N GLY A 31 -18.63 12.24 0.11
CA GLY A 31 -19.05 11.47 -1.06
C GLY A 31 -18.17 10.28 -1.41
N PHE A 32 -17.18 9.92 -0.59
CA PHE A 32 -16.38 8.73 -0.80
C PHE A 32 -17.17 7.48 -0.41
N GLN A 33 -17.08 6.45 -1.26
CA GLN A 33 -17.71 5.15 -1.01
C GLN A 33 -16.73 4.15 -0.41
N ALA A 34 -15.45 4.49 -0.38
CA ALA A 34 -14.39 3.65 0.12
C ALA A 34 -13.33 4.47 0.84
N VAL A 35 -12.68 3.81 1.79
CA VAL A 35 -11.53 4.36 2.53
C VAL A 35 -10.40 3.35 2.55
N GLU A 36 -9.20 3.86 2.74
CA GLU A 36 -8.05 3.09 3.17
C GLU A 36 -7.43 3.74 4.40
N ALA A 37 -6.78 2.96 5.22
CA ALA A 37 -6.11 3.44 6.42
C ALA A 37 -4.80 2.70 6.64
N ALA A 38 -3.73 3.44 6.89
CA ALA A 38 -2.42 2.84 7.12
C ALA A 38 -2.42 2.00 8.40
N TRP A 39 -2.82 2.59 9.53
CA TRP A 39 -2.73 1.95 10.83
C TRP A 39 -3.97 2.23 11.67
N LEU A 40 -4.83 1.21 11.83
CA LEU A 40 -6.05 1.31 12.63
C LEU A 40 -5.95 0.50 13.94
N TYR A 41 -4.76 0.04 14.29
CA TYR A 41 -4.58 -1.01 15.31
C TYR A 41 -4.81 -0.53 16.74
N ASP A 42 -4.89 0.78 16.95
CA ASP A 42 -5.30 1.41 18.22
C ASP A 42 -6.83 1.50 18.39
N CYS A 43 -7.59 1.17 17.33
CA CYS A 43 -9.04 1.21 17.36
C CYS A 43 -9.62 -0.18 17.67
N ASP A 44 -10.70 -0.21 18.44
CA ASP A 44 -11.42 -1.46 18.67
C ASP A 44 -12.05 -1.99 17.38
N ILE A 45 -11.83 -3.27 17.09
CA ILE A 45 -12.31 -3.92 15.85
C ILE A 45 -13.84 -3.86 15.75
N LYS A 46 -14.56 -4.05 16.88
CA LYS A 46 -16.03 -4.05 16.89
C LYS A 46 -16.57 -2.66 16.61
N GLU A 47 -15.90 -1.64 17.11
CA GLU A 47 -16.25 -0.25 16.82
C GLU A 47 -16.06 0.04 15.33
N LEU A 48 -14.92 -0.31 14.75
CA LEU A 48 -14.66 -0.15 13.32
C LEU A 48 -15.69 -0.91 12.46
N GLN A 49 -16.06 -2.14 12.83
CA GLN A 49 -17.11 -2.89 12.15
C GLN A 49 -18.47 -2.19 12.22
N LYS A 50 -18.84 -1.69 13.41
CA LYS A 50 -20.09 -0.94 13.61
C LYS A 50 -20.17 0.28 12.72
N ILE A 51 -19.09 1.07 12.65
CA ILE A 51 -19.03 2.29 11.84
C ILE A 51 -19.06 1.96 10.36
N LYS A 52 -18.27 0.98 9.93
CA LYS A 52 -18.28 0.48 8.54
C LYS A 52 -19.70 0.07 8.12
N ASN A 53 -20.40 -0.68 8.97
CA ASN A 53 -21.77 -1.13 8.68
C ASN A 53 -22.76 0.05 8.67
N ALA A 54 -22.63 1.01 9.58
CA ALA A 54 -23.49 2.19 9.65
C ALA A 54 -23.29 3.14 8.46
N THR A 55 -22.07 3.25 7.95
CA THR A 55 -21.74 4.16 6.82
C THR A 55 -21.87 3.49 5.46
N GLY A 56 -21.81 2.17 5.39
CA GLY A 56 -21.71 1.44 4.14
C GLY A 56 -20.38 1.62 3.39
N VAL A 57 -19.40 2.32 4.00
CA VAL A 57 -18.09 2.58 3.39
C VAL A 57 -17.28 1.29 3.33
N GLU A 58 -16.67 1.03 2.20
CA GLU A 58 -15.77 -0.11 2.02
C GLU A 58 -14.35 0.24 2.49
N VAL A 59 -13.74 -0.62 3.32
CA VAL A 59 -12.31 -0.55 3.64
C VAL A 59 -11.54 -1.35 2.59
N VAL A 60 -10.73 -0.69 1.79
CA VAL A 60 -10.14 -1.31 0.59
C VAL A 60 -8.69 -1.72 0.75
N LEU A 61 -7.99 -1.11 1.68
CA LEU A 61 -6.58 -1.35 1.95
C LEU A 61 -6.24 -0.94 3.39
N ILE A 62 -5.45 -1.77 4.04
CA ILE A 62 -4.76 -1.46 5.29
C ILE A 62 -3.29 -1.84 5.15
N ASN A 63 -2.41 -1.24 5.97
CA ASN A 63 -1.00 -1.63 6.01
C ASN A 63 -0.76 -2.63 7.15
N THR A 64 0.30 -3.44 7.08
CA THR A 64 0.82 -4.12 8.27
C THR A 64 1.26 -3.09 9.32
N PRO A 65 1.22 -3.41 10.63
CA PRO A 65 1.79 -2.55 11.67
C PRO A 65 3.20 -2.10 11.32
N PRO A 66 3.55 -0.84 11.61
CA PRO A 66 4.83 -0.26 11.22
C PRO A 66 6.02 -0.75 12.08
N GLY A 67 5.77 -1.45 13.16
CA GLY A 67 6.73 -1.70 14.23
C GLY A 67 6.74 -0.57 15.25
N GLU A 68 7.86 -0.33 15.91
CA GLU A 68 8.01 0.72 16.92
C GLU A 68 8.28 2.09 16.24
N VAL A 69 7.21 2.86 16.06
CA VAL A 69 7.26 4.17 15.38
C VAL A 69 8.19 5.15 16.09
N LYS A 70 8.25 5.13 17.44
CA LYS A 70 9.14 6.01 18.22
C LYS A 70 10.61 5.67 18.01
N ALA A 71 10.93 4.41 17.71
CA ALA A 71 12.26 3.98 17.29
C ALA A 71 12.55 4.27 15.82
N GLY A 72 11.60 4.84 15.09
CA GLY A 72 11.74 5.20 13.69
C GLY A 72 11.53 4.05 12.74
N GLU A 73 10.76 3.02 13.13
CA GLU A 73 10.38 1.92 12.24
C GLU A 73 9.23 2.32 11.30
N LEU A 74 9.20 1.71 10.13
CA LEU A 74 8.15 1.90 9.13
C LEU A 74 7.94 0.59 8.32
N GLY A 75 7.61 -0.48 9.03
CA GLY A 75 7.50 -1.83 8.51
C GLY A 75 8.69 -2.70 8.89
N LEU A 76 8.47 -4.01 8.86
CA LEU A 76 9.44 -5.02 9.29
C LEU A 76 9.72 -6.05 8.18
N GLY A 77 9.09 -5.92 7.03
CA GLY A 77 9.12 -6.95 5.99
C GLY A 77 10.52 -7.29 5.47
N ALA A 78 11.39 -6.30 5.34
CA ALA A 78 12.75 -6.48 4.83
C ALA A 78 13.82 -6.35 5.94
N VAL A 79 13.45 -6.34 7.22
CA VAL A 79 14.39 -6.12 8.32
C VAL A 79 14.93 -7.46 8.80
N PRO A 80 16.23 -7.80 8.57
CA PRO A 80 16.83 -9.05 9.01
C PRO A 80 16.73 -9.23 10.53
N GLY A 81 16.45 -10.48 10.98
CA GLY A 81 16.30 -10.81 12.39
C GLY A 81 14.94 -10.44 13.01
N ARG A 82 14.04 -9.80 12.25
CA ARG A 82 12.70 -9.41 12.72
C ARG A 82 11.56 -10.22 12.05
N GLU A 83 11.87 -11.39 11.50
CA GLU A 83 10.91 -12.22 10.73
C GLU A 83 9.76 -12.72 11.62
N ALA A 84 10.03 -13.03 12.88
CA ALA A 84 9.00 -13.45 13.83
C ALA A 84 8.01 -12.33 14.13
N GLU A 85 8.50 -11.10 14.31
CA GLU A 85 7.68 -9.93 14.55
C GLU A 85 6.88 -9.52 13.29
N PHE A 86 7.48 -9.64 12.10
CA PHE A 86 6.76 -9.44 10.84
C PHE A 86 5.54 -10.38 10.75
N LYS A 87 5.70 -11.67 11.13
CA LYS A 87 4.59 -12.63 11.15
C LYS A 87 3.48 -12.23 12.14
N GLN A 88 3.85 -11.78 13.32
CA GLN A 88 2.89 -11.27 14.31
C GLN A 88 2.14 -10.03 13.78
N CYS A 89 2.85 -9.10 13.13
CA CYS A 89 2.24 -7.95 12.46
C CYS A 89 1.30 -8.36 11.33
N LEU A 90 1.66 -9.37 10.56
CA LEU A 90 0.81 -9.93 9.51
C LEU A 90 -0.47 -10.56 10.08
N ASP A 91 -0.36 -11.34 11.15
CA ASP A 91 -1.50 -11.99 11.82
C ASP A 91 -2.47 -10.93 12.38
N LEU A 92 -1.95 -9.87 12.99
CA LEU A 92 -2.77 -8.75 13.46
C LEU A 92 -3.48 -8.05 12.29
N ALA A 93 -2.74 -7.74 11.22
CA ALA A 93 -3.33 -7.13 10.04
C ALA A 93 -4.42 -8.01 9.41
N LEU A 94 -4.19 -9.32 9.40
CA LEU A 94 -5.16 -10.29 8.90
C LEU A 94 -6.45 -10.30 9.73
N GLN A 95 -6.37 -10.21 11.06
CA GLN A 95 -7.53 -10.12 11.95
C GLN A 95 -8.39 -8.88 11.60
N TYR A 96 -7.76 -7.70 11.46
CA TYR A 96 -8.46 -6.48 11.09
C TYR A 96 -9.03 -6.54 9.66
N ALA A 97 -8.26 -7.06 8.71
CA ALA A 97 -8.72 -7.21 7.33
C ALA A 97 -9.96 -8.11 7.23
N LYS A 98 -9.96 -9.24 7.91
CA LYS A 98 -11.13 -10.15 7.96
C LYS A 98 -12.34 -9.46 8.59
N ALA A 99 -12.16 -8.82 9.74
CA ALA A 99 -13.22 -8.13 10.46
C ALA A 99 -13.85 -7.00 9.63
N LEU A 100 -13.06 -6.30 8.83
CA LEU A 100 -13.50 -5.20 7.99
C LEU A 100 -13.85 -5.63 6.56
N ASN A 101 -13.76 -6.93 6.23
CA ASN A 101 -13.87 -7.45 4.86
C ASN A 101 -12.94 -6.73 3.87
N CYS A 102 -11.77 -6.32 4.34
CA CYS A 102 -10.73 -5.70 3.53
C CYS A 102 -9.99 -6.77 2.72
N LYS A 103 -9.81 -6.57 1.43
CA LYS A 103 -9.23 -7.57 0.52
C LYS A 103 -7.78 -7.33 0.19
N ARG A 104 -7.15 -6.29 0.76
CA ARG A 104 -5.76 -5.93 0.48
C ARG A 104 -5.02 -5.53 1.74
N ILE A 105 -3.80 -6.02 1.88
CA ILE A 105 -2.88 -5.62 2.95
C ILE A 105 -1.57 -5.18 2.30
N HIS A 106 -1.15 -3.94 2.54
CA HIS A 106 0.19 -3.48 2.19
C HIS A 106 1.21 -4.04 3.18
N LEU A 107 2.13 -4.85 2.68
CA LEU A 107 3.21 -5.49 3.43
C LEU A 107 4.41 -4.54 3.45
N MET A 108 4.52 -3.75 4.50
CA MET A 108 5.52 -2.69 4.59
C MET A 108 6.93 -3.26 4.70
N ALA A 109 7.81 -2.84 3.78
CA ALA A 109 9.19 -3.34 3.69
C ALA A 109 10.03 -2.96 4.92
N GLY A 110 9.89 -1.72 5.37
CA GLY A 110 10.73 -1.20 6.44
C GLY A 110 11.88 -0.34 5.93
N ARG A 111 12.71 0.10 6.86
CA ARG A 111 13.81 1.05 6.63
C ARG A 111 15.17 0.37 6.67
N VAL A 112 16.09 0.86 5.87
CA VAL A 112 17.52 0.61 6.02
C VAL A 112 17.96 1.08 7.42
N PRO A 113 18.73 0.29 8.17
CA PRO A 113 19.18 0.67 9.51
C PRO A 113 19.91 2.01 9.53
N VAL A 114 19.81 2.71 10.66
CA VAL A 114 20.50 4.00 10.84
C VAL A 114 22.00 3.80 10.73
N GLY A 115 22.66 4.60 9.91
CA GLY A 115 24.11 4.54 9.72
C GLY A 115 24.60 3.41 8.80
N ALA A 116 23.73 2.51 8.35
CA ALA A 116 24.12 1.47 7.41
C ALA A 116 24.21 2.01 5.97
N ASP A 117 25.18 1.50 5.22
CA ASP A 117 25.24 1.69 3.77
C ASP A 117 24.14 0.85 3.11
N ARG A 118 23.23 1.52 2.40
CA ARG A 118 22.11 0.89 1.67
C ARG A 118 22.60 -0.25 0.76
N THR A 119 23.69 -0.03 0.05
CA THR A 119 24.23 -1.02 -0.91
C THR A 119 24.77 -2.24 -0.20
N ALA A 120 25.45 -2.04 0.94
CA ALA A 120 26.03 -3.15 1.71
C ALA A 120 24.96 -4.08 2.30
N VAL A 121 23.82 -3.55 2.74
CA VAL A 121 22.74 -4.34 3.37
C VAL A 121 21.66 -4.81 2.39
N ALA A 122 21.68 -4.33 1.15
CA ALA A 122 20.58 -4.54 0.19
C ALA A 122 20.28 -6.02 -0.07
N THR A 123 21.32 -6.84 -0.22
CA THR A 123 21.16 -8.28 -0.53
C THR A 123 20.48 -9.04 0.61
N GLU A 124 20.89 -8.78 1.85
CA GLU A 124 20.33 -9.43 3.03
C GLU A 124 18.88 -8.98 3.26
N MET A 125 18.62 -7.67 3.17
CA MET A 125 17.27 -7.12 3.30
C MET A 125 16.33 -7.66 2.22
N GLU A 126 16.79 -7.78 0.97
CA GLU A 126 16.00 -8.35 -0.11
C GLU A 126 15.68 -9.83 0.14
N ALA A 127 16.66 -10.62 0.56
CA ALA A 127 16.46 -12.04 0.87
C ALA A 127 15.42 -12.21 2.00
N THR A 128 15.53 -11.42 3.06
CA THR A 128 14.57 -11.38 4.15
C THR A 128 13.17 -11.00 3.65
N PHE A 129 13.08 -9.96 2.81
CA PHE A 129 11.78 -9.52 2.29
C PHE A 129 11.12 -10.60 1.42
N VAL A 130 11.87 -11.21 0.50
CA VAL A 130 11.36 -12.30 -0.35
C VAL A 130 10.87 -13.48 0.51
N GLN A 131 11.59 -13.87 1.55
CA GLN A 131 11.18 -14.95 2.45
C GLN A 131 9.88 -14.60 3.18
N ASN A 132 9.78 -13.40 3.74
CA ASN A 132 8.59 -12.93 4.43
C ASN A 132 7.39 -12.80 3.49
N LEU A 133 7.59 -12.32 2.25
CA LEU A 133 6.53 -12.23 1.25
C LEU A 133 6.04 -13.61 0.81
N LYS A 134 6.91 -14.61 0.67
CA LYS A 134 6.50 -16.01 0.41
C LYS A 134 5.64 -16.56 1.52
N HIS A 135 6.00 -16.31 2.78
CA HIS A 135 5.16 -16.68 3.92
C HIS A 135 3.80 -15.96 3.87
N ALA A 136 3.80 -14.64 3.68
CA ALA A 136 2.58 -13.84 3.59
C ALA A 136 1.67 -14.31 2.44
N ALA A 137 2.23 -14.65 1.29
CA ALA A 137 1.48 -15.15 0.16
C ALA A 137 0.65 -16.39 0.49
N VAL A 138 1.26 -17.35 1.19
CA VAL A 138 0.58 -18.59 1.61
C VAL A 138 -0.52 -18.31 2.63
N VAL A 139 -0.26 -17.42 3.59
CA VAL A 139 -1.23 -17.07 4.64
C VAL A 139 -2.42 -16.31 4.05
N LEU A 140 -2.15 -15.26 3.29
CA LEU A 140 -3.18 -14.37 2.75
C LEU A 140 -4.03 -15.04 1.66
N SER A 141 -3.44 -15.91 0.83
CA SER A 141 -4.19 -16.60 -0.22
C SER A 141 -5.30 -17.50 0.32
N LYS A 142 -5.10 -18.13 1.47
CA LYS A 142 -6.11 -18.96 2.15
C LYS A 142 -7.34 -18.16 2.56
N GLU A 143 -7.17 -16.86 2.80
CA GLU A 143 -8.22 -15.95 3.24
C GLU A 143 -8.80 -15.10 2.09
N GLY A 144 -8.33 -15.30 0.88
CA GLY A 144 -8.73 -14.52 -0.29
C GLY A 144 -8.38 -13.03 -0.16
N ILE A 145 -7.22 -12.74 0.45
CA ILE A 145 -6.67 -11.40 0.64
C ILE A 145 -5.37 -11.27 -0.16
N THR A 146 -5.22 -10.20 -0.92
CA THR A 146 -4.01 -9.90 -1.70
C THR A 146 -3.00 -9.13 -0.85
N GLY A 147 -1.75 -9.58 -0.83
CA GLY A 147 -0.64 -8.83 -0.29
C GLY A 147 -0.10 -7.84 -1.32
N LEU A 148 0.16 -6.61 -0.91
CA LEU A 148 0.70 -5.56 -1.77
C LEU A 148 2.07 -5.12 -1.27
N ILE A 149 2.97 -4.79 -2.20
CA ILE A 149 4.22 -4.08 -1.91
C ILE A 149 4.24 -2.76 -2.66
N GLU A 150 4.68 -1.70 -2.01
CA GLU A 150 4.69 -0.34 -2.54
C GLU A 150 6.09 0.27 -2.49
N PRO A 151 6.65 0.68 -3.63
CA PRO A 151 7.84 1.51 -3.65
C PRO A 151 7.55 2.92 -3.12
N ILE A 152 8.29 3.35 -2.10
CA ILE A 152 8.17 4.69 -1.51
C ILE A 152 9.42 5.49 -1.82
N ASN A 153 9.26 6.69 -2.39
CA ASN A 153 10.39 7.51 -2.80
C ASN A 153 11.29 7.89 -1.61
N THR A 154 12.60 7.78 -1.84
CA THR A 154 13.64 8.10 -0.86
C THR A 154 14.18 9.52 -0.97
N ARG A 155 13.74 10.29 -1.96
CA ARG A 155 14.23 11.66 -2.19
C ARG A 155 13.54 12.69 -1.29
N ILE A 156 12.23 12.53 -1.02
CA ILE A 156 11.47 13.51 -0.24
C ILE A 156 10.52 12.89 0.80
N THR A 157 10.13 11.60 0.66
CA THR A 157 9.17 10.99 1.60
C THR A 157 9.89 10.25 2.73
N ASP A 158 10.71 9.26 2.41
CA ASP A 158 11.43 8.47 3.42
C ASP A 158 12.81 8.05 2.90
N PRO A 159 13.87 8.80 3.24
CA PRO A 159 15.23 8.53 2.74
C PRO A 159 15.79 7.15 3.05
N ARG A 160 15.24 6.48 4.05
CA ARG A 160 15.70 5.15 4.47
C ARG A 160 14.77 4.01 4.06
N TYR A 161 13.62 4.27 3.44
CA TYR A 161 12.73 3.18 3.05
C TYR A 161 13.43 2.20 2.10
N PHE A 162 13.34 0.90 2.38
CA PHE A 162 14.11 -0.12 1.64
C PHE A 162 13.65 -0.26 0.19
N LEU A 163 12.35 -0.41 -0.03
CA LEU A 163 11.76 -0.61 -1.36
C LEU A 163 11.43 0.75 -1.98
N ASP A 164 12.21 1.21 -2.96
CA ASP A 164 12.08 2.59 -3.43
C ASP A 164 11.81 2.77 -4.93
N THR A 165 11.91 1.71 -5.74
CA THR A 165 11.64 1.79 -7.18
C THR A 165 10.70 0.68 -7.67
N PRO A 166 9.91 0.92 -8.74
CA PRO A 166 9.10 -0.12 -9.37
C PRO A 166 9.93 -1.25 -9.95
N HIS A 167 11.16 -0.97 -10.36
CA HIS A 167 12.10 -1.97 -10.88
C HIS A 167 12.51 -2.96 -9.80
N GLN A 168 12.85 -2.47 -8.61
CA GLN A 168 13.18 -3.29 -7.45
C GLN A 168 11.97 -4.13 -7.03
N ALA A 169 10.77 -3.52 -6.96
CA ALA A 169 9.54 -4.24 -6.62
C ALA A 169 9.25 -5.38 -7.60
N ALA A 170 9.39 -5.13 -8.90
CA ALA A 170 9.16 -6.15 -9.92
C ALA A 170 10.15 -7.32 -9.80
N ALA A 171 11.44 -7.03 -9.53
CA ALA A 171 12.46 -8.06 -9.31
C ALA A 171 12.15 -8.90 -8.06
N ILE A 172 11.70 -8.28 -6.97
CA ILE A 172 11.27 -8.97 -5.75
C ILE A 172 10.04 -9.85 -6.03
N LEU A 173 9.02 -9.32 -6.72
CA LEU A 173 7.83 -10.09 -7.09
C LEU A 173 8.18 -11.32 -7.94
N GLN A 174 9.13 -11.19 -8.86
CA GLN A 174 9.62 -12.32 -9.66
C GLN A 174 10.29 -13.39 -8.78
N LYS A 175 11.04 -13.02 -7.74
CA LYS A 175 11.67 -13.94 -6.78
C LYS A 175 10.66 -14.58 -5.82
N VAL A 176 9.61 -13.85 -5.47
CA VAL A 176 8.50 -14.39 -4.66
C VAL A 176 7.72 -15.43 -5.44
N ASP A 177 7.51 -15.20 -6.74
CA ASP A 177 6.83 -16.10 -7.70
C ASP A 177 5.48 -16.62 -7.17
N HIS A 178 4.64 -15.72 -6.68
CA HIS A 178 3.32 -16.08 -6.17
C HIS A 178 2.25 -15.05 -6.59
N PRO A 179 1.13 -15.49 -7.20
CA PRO A 179 0.13 -14.58 -7.78
C PRO A 179 -0.59 -13.71 -6.76
N ASN A 180 -0.54 -14.08 -5.48
CA ASN A 180 -1.23 -13.38 -4.39
C ASN A 180 -0.43 -12.22 -3.79
N ILE A 181 0.80 -11.98 -4.24
CA ILE A 181 1.57 -10.77 -3.93
C ILE A 181 1.64 -9.91 -5.18
N LYS A 182 1.20 -8.66 -5.05
CA LYS A 182 1.05 -7.74 -6.17
C LYS A 182 1.72 -6.40 -5.89
N LEU A 183 1.78 -5.57 -6.91
CA LEU A 183 2.36 -4.24 -6.87
C LEU A 183 1.27 -3.21 -6.55
N GLN A 184 1.50 -2.39 -5.56
CA GLN A 184 0.80 -1.13 -5.35
C GLN A 184 1.57 -0.04 -6.08
N MET A 185 0.90 0.59 -7.04
CA MET A 185 1.45 1.71 -7.80
C MET A 185 1.06 3.02 -7.14
N ASP A 186 2.03 3.79 -6.68
CA ASP A 186 1.81 5.19 -6.35
C ASP A 186 2.53 6.08 -7.38
N ILE A 187 1.72 6.79 -8.16
CA ILE A 187 2.21 7.66 -9.25
C ILE A 187 3.15 8.76 -8.72
N PHE A 188 2.88 9.28 -7.51
CA PHE A 188 3.74 10.28 -6.88
C PHE A 188 5.13 9.73 -6.59
N HIS A 189 5.22 8.53 -5.99
CA HIS A 189 6.50 7.90 -5.70
C HIS A 189 7.26 7.54 -6.97
N TRP A 190 6.57 6.94 -7.94
CA TRP A 190 7.18 6.55 -9.21
C TRP A 190 7.70 7.75 -10.01
N GLN A 191 6.94 8.86 -10.05
CA GLN A 191 7.36 10.08 -10.74
C GLN A 191 8.65 10.66 -10.15
N ILE A 192 8.80 10.61 -8.82
CA ILE A 192 9.98 11.15 -8.13
C ILE A 192 11.21 10.29 -8.34
N MET A 193 11.06 8.96 -8.31
CA MET A 193 12.19 8.04 -8.42
C MET A 193 12.63 7.81 -9.86
N ASP A 194 11.71 7.45 -10.73
CA ASP A 194 12.02 7.00 -12.10
C ASP A 194 11.49 7.93 -13.18
N GLY A 195 10.40 8.67 -12.93
CA GLY A 195 9.68 9.36 -14.01
C GLY A 195 9.12 8.39 -15.04
N ASN A 196 9.05 8.83 -16.30
CA ASN A 196 8.62 8.01 -17.44
C ASN A 196 7.38 7.13 -17.15
N LEU A 197 6.37 7.72 -16.51
CA LEU A 197 5.21 7.02 -15.96
C LEU A 197 4.51 6.13 -16.98
N THR A 198 4.28 6.62 -18.20
CA THR A 198 3.57 5.87 -19.23
C THR A 198 4.25 4.53 -19.54
N GLN A 199 5.56 4.53 -19.74
CA GLN A 199 6.33 3.34 -20.03
C GLN A 199 6.37 2.38 -18.83
N ASN A 200 6.58 2.93 -17.62
CA ASN A 200 6.62 2.14 -16.39
C ASN A 200 5.25 1.52 -16.08
N ILE A 201 4.15 2.26 -16.26
CA ILE A 201 2.80 1.72 -16.11
C ILE A 201 2.57 0.58 -17.09
N GLN A 202 2.85 0.77 -18.38
CA GLN A 202 2.67 -0.26 -19.39
C GLN A 202 3.48 -1.51 -19.06
N LYS A 203 4.75 -1.34 -18.68
CA LYS A 203 5.67 -2.44 -18.35
C LYS A 203 5.22 -3.26 -17.16
N TYR A 204 4.80 -2.60 -16.07
CA TYR A 204 4.48 -3.27 -14.81
C TYR A 204 2.98 -3.50 -14.59
N PHE A 205 2.14 -3.10 -15.53
CA PHE A 205 0.68 -3.25 -15.46
C PHE A 205 0.20 -4.65 -15.02
N PRO A 206 0.76 -5.75 -15.55
CA PRO A 206 0.35 -7.11 -15.14
C PRO A 206 0.60 -7.43 -13.65
N LEU A 207 1.50 -6.69 -13.00
CA LEU A 207 1.84 -6.87 -11.59
C LEU A 207 0.97 -6.02 -10.66
N ILE A 208 0.30 -4.98 -11.20
CA ILE A 208 -0.42 -3.97 -10.41
C ILE A 208 -1.80 -4.52 -10.02
N ASP A 209 -2.17 -4.38 -8.73
CA ASP A 209 -3.52 -4.63 -8.22
C ASP A 209 -4.18 -3.35 -7.68
N CYS A 210 -3.40 -2.42 -7.16
CA CYS A 210 -3.87 -1.15 -6.62
C CYS A 210 -3.06 0.02 -7.19
N ALA A 211 -3.75 1.11 -7.52
CA ALA A 211 -3.10 2.33 -7.96
C ALA A 211 -3.46 3.49 -7.04
N SER A 212 -2.48 4.33 -6.72
CA SER A 212 -2.66 5.50 -5.88
C SER A 212 -1.92 6.73 -6.43
N SER A 213 -2.30 7.89 -5.94
CA SER A 213 -1.58 9.15 -6.15
C SER A 213 -1.67 9.96 -4.87
N THR A 214 -0.63 9.89 -4.05
CA THR A 214 -0.54 10.67 -2.82
C THR A 214 0.30 11.91 -3.05
N SER A 215 -0.29 13.08 -3.13
CA SER A 215 0.45 14.31 -2.83
C SER A 215 -0.47 15.41 -2.32
N ARG A 216 -0.03 16.13 -1.28
CA ARG A 216 -0.64 17.42 -0.88
C ARG A 216 -0.61 18.46 -2.00
N ARG A 217 0.25 18.28 -3.01
CA ARG A 217 0.37 19.12 -4.22
C ARG A 217 -0.37 18.56 -5.43
N ALA A 218 -0.92 17.34 -5.37
CA ALA A 218 -1.71 16.75 -6.46
C ALA A 218 -2.98 17.55 -6.82
N ARG A 219 -3.36 18.53 -5.99
CA ARG A 219 -4.38 19.52 -6.40
C ARG A 219 -3.98 20.31 -7.66
N GLN A 220 -2.74 20.29 -8.08
CA GLN A 220 -2.26 21.05 -9.25
C GLN A 220 -1.68 20.22 -10.41
N CYS A 221 -1.23 18.97 -10.20
CA CYS A 221 -0.67 18.09 -11.24
C CYS A 221 -1.66 17.07 -11.83
N ARG A 222 -2.70 17.27 -11.95
CA ARG A 222 -4.10 17.17 -12.28
C ARG A 222 -4.48 16.22 -13.40
N ARG A 223 -5.75 15.99 -13.38
CA ARG A 223 -6.65 15.45 -14.43
C ARG A 223 -6.02 15.13 -15.80
N ALA A 224 -5.07 15.94 -16.30
CA ALA A 224 -4.46 15.76 -17.61
C ALA A 224 -3.48 14.59 -17.68
N GLU A 225 -2.57 14.45 -16.69
CA GLU A 225 -1.57 13.35 -16.71
C GLU A 225 -2.17 12.01 -16.31
N LEU A 226 -3.06 12.00 -15.32
CA LEU A 226 -3.81 10.79 -14.97
C LEU A 226 -4.72 10.35 -16.13
N SER A 227 -5.39 11.27 -16.79
CA SER A 227 -6.22 11.01 -17.95
C SER A 227 -5.39 10.50 -19.14
N LEU A 228 -4.22 11.06 -19.39
CA LEU A 228 -3.31 10.58 -20.45
C LEU A 228 -2.75 9.19 -20.13
N SER A 229 -2.29 8.96 -18.92
CA SER A 229 -1.75 7.65 -18.50
C SER A 229 -2.81 6.57 -18.54
N LEU A 230 -4.04 6.87 -18.12
CA LEU A 230 -5.16 5.94 -18.18
C LEU A 230 -5.70 5.74 -19.61
N HIS A 231 -5.63 6.75 -20.48
CA HIS A 231 -6.01 6.61 -21.89
C HIS A 231 -4.99 5.80 -22.71
N HIS A 232 -3.71 5.94 -22.43
CA HIS A 232 -2.66 5.11 -23.06
C HIS A 232 -2.70 3.65 -22.58
N ALA A 233 -3.03 3.41 -21.31
CA ALA A 233 -3.33 2.07 -20.80
C ALA A 233 -4.65 1.49 -21.34
N GLY A 234 -5.50 2.32 -21.95
CA GLY A 234 -6.82 1.94 -22.47
C GLY A 234 -6.81 1.00 -23.69
N GLY A 235 -5.64 0.74 -24.29
CA GLY A 235 -5.47 -0.35 -25.27
C GLY A 235 -5.38 -1.73 -24.63
N THR A 236 -4.99 -1.79 -23.38
CA THR A 236 -4.97 -3.00 -22.54
C THR A 236 -6.12 -2.92 -21.56
N ARG A 237 -7.04 -3.88 -21.57
CA ARG A 237 -8.21 -3.87 -20.66
C ARG A 237 -7.74 -3.72 -19.21
N LEU A 238 -8.09 -2.60 -18.57
CA LEU A 238 -7.96 -2.34 -17.14
C LEU A 238 -8.86 -3.28 -16.29
N SER A 239 -8.85 -4.57 -16.56
CA SER A 239 -9.74 -5.51 -15.86
C SER A 239 -9.30 -5.80 -14.42
N GLY A 240 -8.14 -5.34 -14.01
CA GLY A 240 -7.58 -5.59 -12.68
C GLY A 240 -7.43 -4.36 -11.77
N ILE A 241 -7.45 -3.13 -12.29
CA ILE A 241 -7.38 -1.94 -11.43
C ILE A 241 -8.79 -1.59 -10.98
N HIS A 242 -9.16 -2.01 -9.80
CA HIS A 242 -10.50 -1.79 -9.29
C HIS A 242 -10.69 -0.41 -8.64
N ARG A 243 -9.61 0.34 -8.31
CA ARG A 243 -9.73 1.64 -7.61
C ARG A 243 -8.51 2.53 -7.76
N LEU A 244 -8.76 3.83 -7.86
CA LEU A 244 -7.77 4.87 -7.80
C LEU A 244 -7.81 5.54 -6.42
N ARG A 245 -6.64 5.68 -5.79
CA ARG A 245 -6.44 6.38 -4.53
C ARG A 245 -6.19 7.87 -4.80
N ILE A 246 -6.85 8.75 -4.06
CA ILE A 246 -6.60 10.21 -4.05
C ILE A 246 -6.17 10.63 -2.66
#